data_19b4f99ec64b9b334b60051c24275026
#
_entry.id   19b4f99ec64b9b334b60051c24275026
#
_cell.length_a   1.000
_cell.length_b   1.000
_cell.length_c   1.000
_cell.angle_alpha   90.00
_cell.angle_beta   90.00
_cell.angle_gamma   90.00
#
_symmetry.space_group_name_H-M   'P 1'
#
loop_
_entity.id
_entity.type
_entity.pdbx_description
1 polymer ?
#
loop_
_entity_poly.entity_id
_entity_poly.type
_entity_poly.pdbx_seq_one_letter_code
_entity_poly.pdbx_strand_id
1 'polypeptide(L)'
;MRTFKILTIIFLATFMVSCGSNATQKKNDFSLVTNAKNNALSLGETLNLSIKNPKKHPIASVSYTLNGETISEKSTLQNTKLGEHTLEATITFDGETQTVSQKLTVLNNTTPKVYTYKIINEYPHDISSYTQGLEFYNNELYESTGQRGESKLRKVNYKTGEVLKNIDLENAYFGEGLTVLNNKVYQLTWQSGTGFVYDVDTFEKIGSFKYNNSKEGWGICNDTKTLYKSDGTEKIWTINPETLAEESYIQAYHNQGKVVGLNELEWVNGKIYANRYQKNGVAIINPSNGAIEGVIDFSPLKSKVTQHQGLDVLNGIAYNPETKTLFITGKRWDKLFEVEIIKE
;
A
#
# COMPACT_ATOMS: atom_id res chain seq x y z
N MET A 1 -4.22 -60.76 54.21
CA MET A 1 -5.56 -60.17 53.86
C MET A 1 -5.37 -58.71 53.56
N ARG A 2 -5.34 -58.32 52.28
CA ARG A 2 -5.29 -56.95 51.82
C ARG A 2 -6.65 -56.64 51.20
N THR A 3 -7.39 -55.77 51.83
CA THR A 3 -8.69 -55.24 51.35
C THR A 3 -8.50 -54.19 50.29
N PHE A 4 -8.93 -54.45 49.05
CA PHE A 4 -9.02 -53.46 47.97
C PHE A 4 -10.28 -52.64 48.18
N LYS A 5 -10.10 -51.31 48.32
CA LYS A 5 -11.20 -50.36 48.28
C LYS A 5 -11.42 -49.91 46.80
N ILE A 6 -12.57 -50.28 46.26
CA ILE A 6 -13.02 -49.88 44.95
C ILE A 6 -13.57 -48.43 45.10
N LEU A 7 -12.94 -47.48 44.41
CA LEU A 7 -13.38 -46.09 44.32
C LEU A 7 -14.26 -45.93 43.06
N THR A 8 -15.57 -45.81 43.27
CA THR A 8 -16.54 -45.62 42.20
C THR A 8 -16.51 -44.13 41.82
N ILE A 9 -15.95 -43.81 40.64
CA ILE A 9 -15.99 -42.46 40.05
C ILE A 9 -17.31 -42.32 39.31
N ILE A 10 -18.22 -41.50 39.84
CA ILE A 10 -19.47 -41.08 39.17
C ILE A 10 -19.08 -40.01 38.14
N PHE A 11 -19.20 -40.36 36.86
CA PHE A 11 -19.02 -39.39 35.75
C PHE A 11 -20.32 -38.61 35.55
N LEU A 12 -20.36 -37.39 36.06
CA LEU A 12 -21.48 -36.46 35.83
C LEU A 12 -21.36 -35.86 34.43
N ALA A 13 -22.06 -36.44 33.45
CA ALA A 13 -22.15 -35.91 32.11
C ALA A 13 -23.05 -34.65 32.12
N THR A 14 -22.44 -33.47 32.13
CA THR A 14 -23.14 -32.23 31.87
C THR A 14 -23.45 -32.15 30.39
N PHE A 15 -24.70 -32.35 30.00
CA PHE A 15 -25.21 -32.02 28.68
C PHE A 15 -25.20 -30.47 28.53
N MET A 16 -24.19 -29.97 27.85
CA MET A 16 -24.22 -28.62 27.33
C MET A 16 -25.20 -28.57 26.16
N VAL A 17 -26.43 -28.16 26.43
CA VAL A 17 -27.38 -27.80 25.40
C VAL A 17 -26.83 -26.52 24.74
N SER A 18 -26.09 -26.71 23.63
CA SER A 18 -25.75 -25.63 22.70
C SER A 18 -27.06 -25.19 22.04
N CYS A 19 -27.68 -24.16 22.54
CA CYS A 19 -28.65 -23.40 21.76
C CYS A 19 -27.94 -22.78 20.57
N GLY A 20 -27.87 -23.53 19.48
CA GLY A 20 -27.58 -22.98 18.17
C GLY A 20 -28.73 -22.02 17.81
N SER A 21 -28.53 -20.72 18.06
CA SER A 21 -29.36 -19.71 17.44
C SER A 21 -29.07 -19.76 15.95
N ASN A 22 -29.92 -20.46 15.18
CA ASN A 22 -30.08 -20.19 13.77
C ASN A 22 -30.51 -18.70 13.68
N ALA A 23 -29.53 -17.83 13.53
CA ALA A 23 -29.78 -16.49 13.07
C ALA A 23 -30.27 -16.65 11.62
N THR A 24 -31.57 -16.83 11.45
CA THR A 24 -32.25 -16.61 10.18
C THR A 24 -31.84 -15.20 9.76
N GLN A 25 -31.02 -15.10 8.70
CA GLN A 25 -30.73 -13.80 8.09
C GLN A 25 -32.09 -13.16 7.78
N LYS A 26 -32.48 -12.15 8.58
CA LYS A 26 -33.69 -11.37 8.34
C LYS A 26 -33.58 -10.87 6.91
N LYS A 27 -34.42 -11.35 6.02
CA LYS A 27 -34.47 -10.94 4.62
C LYS A 27 -34.70 -9.42 4.64
N ASN A 28 -33.76 -8.66 4.09
CA ASN A 28 -33.86 -7.21 4.07
C ASN A 28 -35.14 -6.80 3.34
N ASP A 29 -35.99 -6.04 4.01
CA ASP A 29 -37.24 -5.53 3.43
C ASP A 29 -36.98 -4.36 2.47
N PHE A 30 -35.78 -3.80 2.54
CA PHE A 30 -35.32 -2.68 1.74
C PHE A 30 -34.05 -3.04 0.96
N SER A 31 -33.80 -2.33 -0.12
CA SER A 31 -32.52 -2.34 -0.80
C SER A 31 -32.13 -0.93 -1.23
N LEU A 32 -30.83 -0.63 -1.16
CA LEU A 32 -30.27 0.62 -1.63
C LEU A 32 -30.17 0.59 -3.16
N VAL A 33 -30.54 1.68 -3.81
CA VAL A 33 -30.49 1.88 -5.26
C VAL A 33 -29.63 3.09 -5.56
N THR A 34 -28.74 2.97 -6.53
CA THR A 34 -27.85 4.06 -6.96
C THR A 34 -27.85 4.17 -8.49
N ASN A 35 -27.38 5.31 -9.00
CA ASN A 35 -27.09 5.49 -10.41
C ASN A 35 -25.72 4.91 -10.84
N ALA A 36 -24.96 4.34 -9.90
CA ALA A 36 -23.64 3.75 -10.19
C ALA A 36 -23.75 2.50 -11.05
N LYS A 37 -23.14 2.52 -12.25
CA LYS A 37 -23.07 1.35 -13.13
C LYS A 37 -22.08 0.34 -12.59
N ASN A 38 -22.52 -0.91 -12.39
CA ASN A 38 -21.69 -1.96 -11.76
C ASN A 38 -21.06 -1.51 -10.41
N ASN A 39 -21.82 -0.73 -9.64
CA ASN A 39 -21.38 -0.13 -8.38
C ASN A 39 -20.15 0.79 -8.51
N ALA A 40 -19.92 1.40 -9.66
CA ALA A 40 -18.81 2.33 -9.88
C ALA A 40 -19.30 3.69 -10.41
N LEU A 41 -18.64 4.75 -9.94
CA LEU A 41 -18.77 6.13 -10.40
C LEU A 41 -17.37 6.76 -10.51
N SER A 42 -17.22 7.74 -11.41
CA SER A 42 -15.99 8.50 -11.53
C SER A 42 -15.95 9.64 -10.51
N LEU A 43 -14.76 9.98 -10.08
CA LEU A 43 -14.53 11.16 -9.23
C LEU A 43 -15.16 12.41 -9.86
N GLY A 44 -15.89 13.18 -9.08
CA GLY A 44 -16.61 14.37 -9.53
C GLY A 44 -18.02 14.11 -10.07
N GLU A 45 -18.40 12.84 -10.29
CA GLU A 45 -19.80 12.52 -10.63
C GLU A 45 -20.73 12.66 -9.41
N THR A 46 -22.01 12.86 -9.70
CA THR A 46 -23.06 12.92 -8.68
C THR A 46 -23.63 11.54 -8.42
N LEU A 47 -23.52 11.09 -7.17
CA LEU A 47 -24.18 9.91 -6.65
C LEU A 47 -25.62 10.27 -6.30
N ASN A 48 -26.59 9.53 -6.88
CA ASN A 48 -28.01 9.64 -6.52
C ASN A 48 -28.42 8.35 -5.80
N LEU A 49 -29.11 8.51 -4.67
CA LEU A 49 -29.51 7.43 -3.78
C LEU A 49 -31.01 7.34 -3.66
N SER A 50 -31.53 6.13 -3.54
CA SER A 50 -32.95 5.90 -3.20
C SER A 50 -33.11 4.52 -2.54
N ILE A 51 -34.26 4.31 -1.90
CA ILE A 51 -34.59 3.04 -1.26
C ILE A 51 -35.70 2.33 -2.05
N LYS A 52 -35.43 1.09 -2.45
CA LYS A 52 -36.45 0.18 -2.95
C LYS A 52 -37.17 -0.45 -1.77
N ASN A 53 -38.49 -0.22 -1.67
CA ASN A 53 -39.42 -0.69 -0.62
C ASN A 53 -40.52 -1.55 -1.23
N PRO A 54 -40.28 -2.83 -1.54
CA PRO A 54 -41.27 -3.68 -2.22
C PRO A 54 -42.46 -4.02 -1.35
N LYS A 55 -42.32 -4.02 -0.03
CA LYS A 55 -43.40 -4.30 0.92
C LYS A 55 -44.24 -3.07 1.26
N LYS A 56 -43.88 -1.89 0.73
CA LYS A 56 -44.59 -0.62 0.95
C LYS A 56 -44.75 -0.23 2.43
N HIS A 57 -43.74 -0.55 3.28
CA HIS A 57 -43.70 -0.08 4.66
C HIS A 57 -43.79 1.45 4.73
N PRO A 58 -44.48 2.04 5.70
CA PRO A 58 -44.44 3.47 5.91
C PRO A 58 -43.06 3.88 6.46
N ILE A 59 -42.24 4.53 5.64
CA ILE A 59 -40.90 4.99 6.01
C ILE A 59 -41.04 6.33 6.72
N ALA A 60 -40.51 6.40 7.95
CA ALA A 60 -40.47 7.62 8.73
C ALA A 60 -39.25 8.49 8.39
N SER A 61 -38.07 7.86 8.18
CA SER A 61 -36.85 8.57 7.80
C SER A 61 -35.85 7.65 7.11
N VAL A 62 -34.95 8.25 6.32
CA VAL A 62 -33.79 7.59 5.71
C VAL A 62 -32.58 8.49 5.92
N SER A 63 -31.45 7.92 6.35
CA SER A 63 -30.16 8.57 6.36
C SER A 63 -29.13 7.73 5.59
N TYR A 64 -28.18 8.40 4.93
CA TYR A 64 -27.15 7.75 4.12
C TYR A 64 -25.77 8.07 4.65
N THR A 65 -24.87 7.08 4.60
CA THR A 65 -23.45 7.27 4.94
C THR A 65 -22.55 6.65 3.88
N LEU A 66 -21.37 7.27 3.67
CA LEU A 66 -20.28 6.73 2.87
C LEU A 66 -19.06 6.56 3.79
N ASN A 67 -18.63 5.32 4.02
CA ASN A 67 -17.63 4.97 5.04
C ASN A 67 -17.93 5.54 6.45
N GLY A 68 -19.20 5.60 6.83
CA GLY A 68 -19.66 6.13 8.11
C GLY A 68 -19.88 7.67 8.15
N GLU A 69 -19.42 8.41 7.13
CA GLU A 69 -19.68 9.85 7.02
C GLU A 69 -21.03 10.11 6.38
N THR A 70 -21.83 10.99 6.99
CA THR A 70 -23.19 11.33 6.49
C THR A 70 -23.08 12.01 5.13
N ILE A 71 -23.90 11.54 4.18
CA ILE A 71 -24.05 12.13 2.85
C ILE A 71 -25.55 12.38 2.54
N SER A 72 -25.81 13.28 1.60
CA SER A 72 -27.16 13.56 1.11
C SER A 72 -27.60 12.50 0.09
N GLU A 73 -28.95 12.39 -0.13
CA GLU A 73 -29.53 11.57 -1.19
C GLU A 73 -28.94 11.88 -2.58
N LYS A 74 -28.45 13.09 -2.78
CA LYS A 74 -27.73 13.54 -3.96
C LYS A 74 -26.43 14.22 -3.54
N SER A 75 -25.30 13.56 -3.78
CA SER A 75 -23.97 14.00 -3.36
C SER A 75 -22.95 13.94 -4.49
N THR A 76 -22.17 15.00 -4.70
CA THR A 76 -21.08 15.04 -5.68
C THR A 76 -19.79 14.54 -5.05
N LEU A 77 -19.12 13.55 -5.68
CA LEU A 77 -17.93 12.88 -5.16
C LEU A 77 -16.62 13.62 -5.53
N GLN A 78 -16.51 14.94 -5.22
CA GLN A 78 -15.35 15.74 -5.65
C GLN A 78 -14.08 15.54 -4.82
N ASN A 79 -14.22 15.38 -3.51
CA ASN A 79 -13.11 15.26 -2.58
C ASN A 79 -12.99 13.84 -1.99
N THR A 80 -13.57 12.85 -2.67
CA THR A 80 -13.57 11.48 -2.20
C THR A 80 -12.27 10.79 -2.59
N LYS A 81 -11.68 10.02 -1.68
CA LYS A 81 -10.57 9.11 -2.02
C LYS A 81 -11.07 8.11 -3.07
N LEU A 82 -10.19 7.65 -3.95
CA LEU A 82 -10.52 6.61 -4.93
C LEU A 82 -10.59 5.22 -4.25
N GLY A 83 -11.23 4.28 -4.94
CA GLY A 83 -11.29 2.89 -4.50
C GLY A 83 -12.63 2.46 -3.95
N GLU A 84 -12.61 1.41 -3.15
CA GLU A 84 -13.81 0.81 -2.58
C GLU A 84 -14.27 1.53 -1.32
N HIS A 85 -15.55 1.87 -1.30
CA HIS A 85 -16.26 2.48 -0.17
C HIS A 85 -17.42 1.61 0.26
N THR A 86 -17.82 1.72 1.53
CA THR A 86 -19.07 1.14 2.03
C THR A 86 -20.13 2.23 2.06
N LEU A 87 -21.17 2.04 1.27
CA LEU A 87 -22.34 2.90 1.23
C LEU A 87 -23.46 2.24 2.04
N GLU A 88 -24.04 2.97 2.98
CA GLU A 88 -25.09 2.46 3.85
C GLU A 88 -26.31 3.39 3.85
N ALA A 89 -27.49 2.79 4.01
CA ALA A 89 -28.71 3.50 4.28
C ALA A 89 -29.36 2.93 5.55
N THR A 90 -29.66 3.81 6.49
CA THR A 90 -30.40 3.48 7.71
C THR A 90 -31.83 3.99 7.57
N ILE A 91 -32.79 3.06 7.59
CA ILE A 91 -34.21 3.28 7.33
C ILE A 91 -34.99 3.10 8.64
N THR A 92 -35.77 4.10 9.07
CA THR A 92 -36.71 3.99 10.19
C THR A 92 -38.12 3.81 9.64
N PHE A 93 -38.80 2.75 10.07
CA PHE A 93 -40.14 2.38 9.61
C PHE A 93 -40.87 1.62 10.72
N ASP A 94 -42.16 1.80 10.90
CA ASP A 94 -43.00 1.08 11.88
C ASP A 94 -42.43 1.03 13.31
N GLY A 95 -41.64 2.05 13.72
CA GLY A 95 -40.91 2.08 15.02
C GLY A 95 -39.66 1.23 15.10
N GLU A 96 -39.28 0.53 14.02
CA GLU A 96 -38.04 -0.25 13.87
C GLU A 96 -37.01 0.51 13.01
N THR A 97 -35.76 0.05 13.07
CA THR A 97 -34.67 0.57 12.22
C THR A 97 -33.96 -0.59 11.50
N GLN A 98 -33.74 -0.43 10.21
CA GLN A 98 -32.96 -1.39 9.39
C GLN A 98 -31.85 -0.66 8.63
N THR A 99 -30.65 -1.25 8.62
CA THR A 99 -29.53 -0.76 7.79
C THR A 99 -29.31 -1.72 6.62
N VAL A 100 -29.17 -1.15 5.42
CA VAL A 100 -28.77 -1.86 4.22
C VAL A 100 -27.48 -1.27 3.70
N SER A 101 -26.55 -2.10 3.23
CA SER A 101 -25.25 -1.67 2.74
C SER A 101 -24.90 -2.27 1.39
N GLN A 102 -24.08 -1.55 0.62
CA GLN A 102 -23.46 -2.04 -0.61
C GLN A 102 -22.08 -1.42 -0.80
N LYS A 103 -21.26 -2.04 -1.63
CA LYS A 103 -19.99 -1.47 -2.07
C LYS A 103 -20.21 -0.45 -3.18
N LEU A 104 -19.46 0.64 -3.12
CA LEU A 104 -19.32 1.64 -4.17
C LEU A 104 -17.84 1.82 -4.50
N THR A 105 -17.48 1.75 -5.77
CA THR A 105 -16.13 2.05 -6.24
C THR A 105 -16.07 3.44 -6.83
N VAL A 106 -15.15 4.27 -6.35
CA VAL A 106 -14.86 5.58 -6.94
C VAL A 106 -13.62 5.45 -7.81
N LEU A 107 -13.77 5.66 -9.12
CA LEU A 107 -12.71 5.59 -10.12
C LEU A 107 -12.09 6.97 -10.36
N ASN A 108 -10.85 7.00 -10.87
CA ASN A 108 -10.28 8.24 -11.39
C ASN A 108 -11.13 8.73 -12.60
N ASN A 109 -11.31 10.04 -12.73
CA ASN A 109 -12.05 10.64 -13.84
C ASN A 109 -11.17 10.93 -15.06
N THR A 110 -9.86 10.70 -14.96
CA THR A 110 -8.90 10.93 -16.03
C THR A 110 -8.11 9.68 -16.36
N THR A 111 -7.76 9.50 -17.63
CA THR A 111 -6.81 8.49 -18.07
C THR A 111 -5.39 8.90 -17.67
N PRO A 112 -4.57 8.02 -17.07
CA PRO A 112 -3.19 8.33 -16.77
C PRO A 112 -2.40 8.77 -18.01
N LYS A 113 -1.57 9.81 -17.87
CA LYS A 113 -0.66 10.24 -18.93
C LYS A 113 0.52 9.27 -19.01
N VAL A 114 0.98 9.00 -20.23
CA VAL A 114 2.20 8.23 -20.45
C VAL A 114 3.35 9.21 -20.62
N TYR A 115 4.41 9.04 -19.82
CA TYR A 115 5.62 9.84 -19.88
C TYR A 115 6.76 9.03 -20.48
N THR A 116 7.65 9.71 -21.20
CA THR A 116 8.93 9.17 -21.67
C THR A 116 10.07 9.73 -20.83
N TYR A 117 11.28 9.26 -21.08
CA TYR A 117 12.48 9.69 -20.37
C TYR A 117 13.69 9.76 -21.32
N LYS A 118 14.68 10.53 -20.88
CA LYS A 118 16.00 10.57 -21.49
C LYS A 118 17.02 10.08 -20.47
N ILE A 119 17.90 9.17 -20.85
CA ILE A 119 19.04 8.76 -20.02
C ILE A 119 20.06 9.90 -20.06
N ILE A 120 20.43 10.40 -18.89
CA ILE A 120 21.45 11.43 -18.70
C ILE A 120 22.81 10.78 -18.48
N ASN A 121 22.87 9.83 -17.53
CA ASN A 121 24.08 9.09 -17.18
C ASN A 121 23.74 7.62 -16.86
N GLU A 122 24.76 6.78 -16.95
CA GLU A 122 24.76 5.39 -16.48
C GLU A 122 25.91 5.24 -15.49
N TYR A 123 25.60 4.73 -14.30
CA TYR A 123 26.58 4.51 -13.24
C TYR A 123 26.70 3.02 -12.92
N PRO A 124 27.85 2.56 -12.38
CA PRO A 124 27.98 1.20 -11.87
C PRO A 124 27.01 0.93 -10.72
N HIS A 125 26.46 -0.28 -10.69
CA HIS A 125 25.64 -0.77 -9.58
C HIS A 125 26.05 -2.20 -9.24
N ASP A 126 25.95 -2.59 -7.98
CA ASP A 126 26.35 -3.94 -7.55
C ASP A 126 25.36 -4.99 -8.04
N ILE A 127 25.80 -5.81 -8.99
CA ILE A 127 25.01 -6.87 -9.63
C ILE A 127 24.50 -7.91 -8.60
N SER A 128 25.08 -7.99 -7.41
CA SER A 128 24.59 -8.85 -6.34
C SER A 128 23.40 -8.23 -5.57
N SER A 129 23.13 -6.94 -5.74
CA SER A 129 22.03 -6.24 -5.05
C SER A 129 20.67 -6.70 -5.54
N TYR A 130 19.89 -7.30 -4.65
CA TYR A 130 18.46 -7.53 -4.88
C TYR A 130 17.69 -6.32 -4.37
N THR A 131 17.77 -5.20 -5.11
CA THR A 131 17.30 -3.88 -4.68
C THR A 131 15.82 -3.89 -4.34
N GLN A 132 15.47 -3.40 -3.14
CA GLN A 132 14.11 -3.31 -2.63
C GLN A 132 13.74 -1.90 -2.20
N GLY A 133 14.72 -1.04 -1.94
CA GLY A 133 14.52 0.36 -1.62
C GLY A 133 15.74 1.18 -2.01
N LEU A 134 15.51 2.41 -2.48
CA LEU A 134 16.54 3.31 -2.95
C LEU A 134 16.12 4.75 -2.64
N GLU A 135 16.97 5.55 -1.99
CA GLU A 135 16.64 6.95 -1.68
C GLU A 135 17.90 7.80 -1.57
N PHE A 136 17.84 9.04 -2.06
CA PHE A 136 18.86 10.04 -1.79
C PHE A 136 18.53 10.79 -0.49
N TYR A 137 19.52 10.84 0.42
CA TYR A 137 19.47 11.69 1.59
C TYR A 137 20.81 12.41 1.76
N ASN A 138 20.78 13.76 1.90
CA ASN A 138 21.98 14.60 1.97
C ASN A 138 23.01 14.29 0.86
N ASN A 139 22.52 14.07 -0.37
CA ASN A 139 23.33 13.77 -1.56
C ASN A 139 24.06 12.41 -1.54
N GLU A 140 23.75 11.56 -0.57
CA GLU A 140 24.24 10.19 -0.47
C GLU A 140 23.12 9.21 -0.85
N LEU A 141 23.45 8.13 -1.53
CA LEU A 141 22.50 7.11 -1.94
C LEU A 141 22.42 6.01 -0.87
N TYR A 142 21.20 5.77 -0.37
CA TYR A 142 20.90 4.67 0.53
C TYR A 142 20.19 3.57 -0.25
N GLU A 143 20.56 2.31 0.03
CA GLU A 143 19.99 1.14 -0.62
C GLU A 143 19.60 0.09 0.41
N SER A 144 18.40 -0.47 0.27
CA SER A 144 17.94 -1.68 0.95
C SER A 144 17.88 -2.83 -0.03
N THR A 145 18.46 -3.97 0.30
CA THR A 145 18.41 -5.18 -0.52
C THR A 145 17.63 -6.30 0.16
N GLY A 146 16.99 -7.14 -0.64
CA GLY A 146 16.23 -8.31 -0.20
C GLY A 146 17.03 -9.61 -0.27
N GLN A 147 16.33 -10.71 -0.07
CA GLN A 147 16.74 -12.11 0.04
C GLN A 147 17.19 -12.49 1.46
N ARG A 148 16.60 -13.59 1.99
CA ARG A 148 16.96 -14.09 3.32
C ARG A 148 18.41 -14.56 3.32
N GLY A 149 19.19 -14.06 4.30
CA GLY A 149 20.62 -14.31 4.40
C GLY A 149 21.49 -13.40 3.52
N GLU A 150 20.89 -12.57 2.64
CA GLU A 150 21.61 -11.62 1.77
C GLU A 150 21.15 -10.18 1.96
N SER A 151 20.08 -9.95 2.74
CA SER A 151 19.47 -8.63 2.94
C SER A 151 20.40 -7.66 3.65
N LYS A 152 20.47 -6.42 3.15
CA LYS A 152 21.40 -5.40 3.62
C LYS A 152 20.74 -4.04 3.70
N LEU A 153 21.29 -3.18 4.55
CA LEU A 153 21.14 -1.73 4.47
C LEU A 153 22.50 -1.15 4.11
N ARG A 154 22.56 -0.31 3.09
CA ARG A 154 23.80 0.23 2.52
C ARG A 154 23.74 1.74 2.33
N LYS A 155 24.93 2.37 2.41
CA LYS A 155 25.22 3.69 1.85
C LYS A 155 26.18 3.49 0.69
N VAL A 156 25.90 4.07 -0.47
CA VAL A 156 26.61 3.81 -1.73
C VAL A 156 27.04 5.11 -2.37
N ASN A 157 28.28 5.15 -2.85
CA ASN A 157 28.69 6.20 -3.76
C ASN A 157 28.08 5.89 -5.15
N TYR A 158 27.02 6.58 -5.52
CA TYR A 158 26.27 6.30 -6.74
C TYR A 158 27.09 6.47 -8.05
N LYS A 159 28.19 7.30 -8.01
CA LYS A 159 29.03 7.54 -9.18
C LYS A 159 30.00 6.39 -9.45
N THR A 160 30.49 5.75 -8.39
CA THR A 160 31.49 4.66 -8.50
C THR A 160 30.90 3.27 -8.26
N GLY A 161 29.72 3.17 -7.68
CA GLY A 161 29.11 1.93 -7.20
C GLY A 161 29.75 1.39 -5.92
N GLU A 162 30.69 2.12 -5.30
CA GLU A 162 31.36 1.72 -4.08
C GLU A 162 30.41 1.72 -2.88
N VAL A 163 30.41 0.64 -2.10
CA VAL A 163 29.65 0.53 -0.85
C VAL A 163 30.46 1.21 0.26
N LEU A 164 30.00 2.38 0.69
CA LEU A 164 30.67 3.18 1.73
C LEU A 164 30.36 2.67 3.13
N LYS A 165 29.17 2.13 3.34
CA LYS A 165 28.71 1.55 4.60
C LYS A 165 27.75 0.41 4.35
N ASN A 166 27.80 -0.64 5.17
CA ASN A 166 26.93 -1.81 5.04
C ASN A 166 26.65 -2.41 6.42
N ILE A 167 25.40 -2.82 6.61
CA ILE A 167 25.01 -3.76 7.65
C ILE A 167 24.17 -4.89 7.03
N ASP A 168 24.37 -6.09 7.53
CA ASP A 168 23.57 -7.25 7.14
C ASP A 168 22.36 -7.37 8.08
N LEU A 169 21.19 -7.70 7.52
CA LEU A 169 20.05 -8.07 8.34
C LEU A 169 20.21 -9.51 8.84
N GLU A 170 19.58 -9.81 9.97
CA GLU A 170 19.51 -11.19 10.45
C GLU A 170 18.89 -12.10 9.38
N ASN A 171 19.41 -13.32 9.21
CA ASN A 171 19.03 -14.27 8.13
C ASN A 171 17.53 -14.59 8.06
N ALA A 172 16.80 -14.38 9.15
CA ALA A 172 15.35 -14.60 9.21
C ALA A 172 14.55 -13.55 8.41
N TYR A 173 15.13 -12.38 8.17
CA TYR A 173 14.45 -11.28 7.52
C TYR A 173 14.75 -11.19 6.03
N PHE A 174 13.73 -10.79 5.29
CA PHE A 174 13.86 -10.35 3.91
C PHE A 174 13.68 -8.83 3.93
N GLY A 175 14.76 -8.08 3.68
CA GLY A 175 14.75 -6.61 3.64
C GLY A 175 13.92 -6.12 2.46
N GLU A 176 13.20 -5.03 2.68
CA GLU A 176 12.30 -4.41 1.70
C GLU A 176 12.60 -2.89 1.61
N GLY A 177 11.65 -2.08 1.23
CA GLY A 177 11.83 -0.64 1.04
C GLY A 177 12.49 0.07 2.21
N LEU A 178 13.16 1.17 1.92
CA LEU A 178 13.73 2.07 2.91
C LEU A 178 13.30 3.51 2.64
N THR A 179 13.33 4.35 3.70
CA THR A 179 13.27 5.80 3.58
C THR A 179 14.01 6.46 4.74
N VAL A 180 14.50 7.68 4.54
CA VAL A 180 15.24 8.44 5.55
C VAL A 180 14.45 9.67 5.96
N LEU A 181 14.14 9.77 7.25
CA LEU A 181 13.41 10.90 7.82
C LEU A 181 13.95 11.25 9.20
N ASN A 182 14.21 12.53 9.47
CA ASN A 182 14.67 13.03 10.76
C ASN A 182 15.92 12.29 11.29
N ASN A 183 16.95 12.11 10.46
CA ASN A 183 18.19 11.40 10.75
C ASN A 183 17.99 9.92 11.16
N LYS A 184 16.90 9.31 10.72
CA LYS A 184 16.60 7.90 10.93
C LYS A 184 16.33 7.21 9.61
N VAL A 185 16.89 6.01 9.43
CA VAL A 185 16.55 5.13 8.31
C VAL A 185 15.45 4.17 8.77
N TYR A 186 14.35 4.15 8.05
CA TYR A 186 13.27 3.19 8.22
C TYR A 186 13.41 2.12 7.15
N GLN A 187 13.56 0.87 7.53
CA GLN A 187 13.65 -0.26 6.61
C GLN A 187 12.55 -1.26 6.89
N LEU A 188 11.81 -1.64 5.86
CA LEU A 188 10.76 -2.64 5.96
C LEU A 188 11.31 -4.06 5.83
N THR A 189 10.51 -5.03 6.25
CA THR A 189 10.69 -6.44 5.94
C THR A 189 9.43 -7.01 5.29
N TRP A 190 9.59 -7.99 4.42
CA TRP A 190 8.48 -8.55 3.64
C TRP A 190 7.37 -9.14 4.53
N GLN A 191 7.47 -10.41 4.93
CA GLN A 191 6.39 -11.16 5.61
C GLN A 191 6.54 -11.22 7.13
N SER A 192 7.58 -10.59 7.68
CA SER A 192 7.82 -10.63 9.13
C SER A 192 6.95 -9.65 9.92
N GLY A 193 6.14 -8.82 9.23
CA GLY A 193 5.26 -7.84 9.85
C GLY A 193 6.00 -6.82 10.73
N THR A 194 7.27 -6.54 10.41
CA THR A 194 8.17 -5.71 11.21
C THR A 194 8.98 -4.78 10.33
N GLY A 195 9.13 -3.53 10.74
CA GLY A 195 10.12 -2.59 10.21
C GLY A 195 11.18 -2.28 11.26
N PHE A 196 12.37 -1.89 10.82
CA PHE A 196 13.49 -1.49 11.65
C PHE A 196 13.76 0.00 11.50
N VAL A 197 14.30 0.58 12.57
CA VAL A 197 14.72 1.97 12.61
C VAL A 197 16.19 2.01 12.98
N TYR A 198 17.00 2.69 12.16
CA TYR A 198 18.43 2.85 12.37
C TYR A 198 18.79 4.32 12.47
N ASP A 199 19.83 4.62 13.21
CA ASP A 199 20.50 5.90 13.14
C ASP A 199 21.19 6.06 11.77
N VAL A 200 21.01 7.21 11.10
CA VAL A 200 21.47 7.43 9.73
C VAL A 200 22.97 7.44 9.57
N ASP A 201 23.71 7.90 10.62
CA ASP A 201 25.15 8.02 10.57
C ASP A 201 25.85 6.73 10.98
N THR A 202 25.39 6.08 12.05
CA THR A 202 26.02 4.89 12.62
C THR A 202 25.51 3.58 12.05
N PHE A 203 24.30 3.55 11.49
CA PHE A 203 23.53 2.35 11.12
C PHE A 203 23.24 1.44 12.32
N GLU A 204 23.38 1.94 13.54
CA GLU A 204 22.92 1.22 14.73
C GLU A 204 21.40 1.09 14.71
N LYS A 205 20.89 -0.10 14.99
CA LYS A 205 19.46 -0.33 15.13
C LYS A 205 18.98 0.29 16.43
N ILE A 206 18.23 1.39 16.32
CA ILE A 206 17.70 2.16 17.46
C ILE A 206 16.24 1.82 17.79
N GLY A 207 15.56 1.05 16.94
CA GLY A 207 14.18 0.65 17.17
C GLY A 207 13.64 -0.35 16.15
N SER A 208 12.40 -0.75 16.39
CA SER A 208 11.60 -1.55 15.46
C SER A 208 10.13 -1.26 15.67
N PHE A 209 9.31 -1.52 14.66
CA PHE A 209 7.87 -1.35 14.73
C PHE A 209 7.14 -2.49 14.04
N LYS A 210 5.90 -2.73 14.45
CA LYS A 210 5.02 -3.73 13.86
C LYS A 210 4.04 -3.07 12.88
N TYR A 211 3.70 -3.80 11.82
CA TYR A 211 2.59 -3.41 10.96
C TYR A 211 1.28 -3.73 11.67
N ASN A 212 0.39 -2.74 11.80
CA ASN A 212 -0.83 -2.92 12.59
C ASN A 212 -1.98 -3.48 11.76
N ASN A 213 -2.09 -3.04 10.51
CA ASN A 213 -3.22 -3.33 9.63
C ASN A 213 -2.79 -4.10 8.38
N SER A 214 -1.64 -3.75 7.79
CA SER A 214 -1.11 -4.47 6.63
C SER A 214 -0.39 -5.76 7.06
N LYS A 215 -0.33 -6.74 6.15
CA LYS A 215 0.34 -8.01 6.42
C LYS A 215 1.81 -8.01 6.03
N GLU A 216 2.16 -7.24 5.00
CA GLU A 216 3.48 -7.21 4.39
C GLU A 216 3.98 -5.76 4.29
N GLY A 217 5.29 -5.59 4.20
CA GLY A 217 5.92 -4.33 3.87
C GLY A 217 6.69 -4.50 2.57
N TRP A 218 6.45 -3.59 1.59
CA TRP A 218 7.11 -3.63 0.29
C TRP A 218 7.94 -2.36 0.09
N GLY A 219 7.37 -1.25 -0.32
CA GLY A 219 8.06 0.03 -0.47
C GLY A 219 7.69 1.02 0.62
N ILE A 220 8.54 2.01 0.84
CA ILE A 220 8.27 3.11 1.77
C ILE A 220 8.97 4.37 1.27
N CYS A 221 8.26 5.51 1.34
CA CYS A 221 8.81 6.85 1.11
C CYS A 221 8.24 7.83 2.12
N ASN A 222 8.66 9.10 2.09
CA ASN A 222 8.16 10.12 3.00
C ASN A 222 8.00 11.49 2.32
N ASP A 223 7.08 12.32 2.83
CA ASP A 223 6.88 13.71 2.42
C ASP A 223 7.46 14.72 3.41
N THR A 224 8.40 14.31 4.27
CA THR A 224 8.98 15.01 5.42
C THR A 224 8.10 15.06 6.68
N LYS A 225 6.84 14.63 6.61
CA LYS A 225 5.88 14.63 7.72
C LYS A 225 5.21 13.28 7.95
N THR A 226 4.99 12.54 6.87
CA THR A 226 4.26 11.28 6.84
C THR A 226 5.09 10.23 6.12
N LEU A 227 5.11 9.02 6.63
CA LEU A 227 5.65 7.87 5.90
C LEU A 227 4.53 7.20 5.10
N TYR A 228 4.82 6.83 3.86
CA TYR A 228 3.91 6.13 2.95
C TYR A 228 4.44 4.75 2.66
N LYS A 229 3.65 3.71 2.93
CA LYS A 229 4.07 2.31 2.82
C LYS A 229 3.16 1.52 1.88
N SER A 230 3.72 0.83 0.90
CA SER A 230 3.04 -0.17 0.09
C SER A 230 3.08 -1.56 0.75
N ASP A 231 2.14 -2.44 0.38
CA ASP A 231 2.01 -3.80 0.88
C ASP A 231 1.74 -4.83 -0.23
N GLY A 232 2.01 -4.46 -1.49
CA GLY A 232 1.77 -5.29 -2.67
C GLY A 232 0.32 -5.30 -3.16
N THR A 233 -0.62 -4.72 -2.42
CA THR A 233 -2.02 -4.52 -2.84
C THR A 233 -2.17 -3.20 -3.62
N GLU A 234 -3.40 -2.70 -3.75
CA GLU A 234 -3.67 -1.34 -4.23
C GLU A 234 -3.52 -0.27 -3.15
N LYS A 235 -3.26 -0.66 -1.90
CA LYS A 235 -3.18 0.28 -0.77
C LYS A 235 -1.79 0.85 -0.62
N ILE A 236 -1.75 2.13 -0.28
CA ILE A 236 -0.58 2.82 0.27
C ILE A 236 -1.00 3.35 1.63
N TRP A 237 -0.39 2.82 2.67
CA TRP A 237 -0.64 3.14 4.07
C TRP A 237 0.08 4.42 4.47
N THR A 238 -0.57 5.28 5.25
CA THR A 238 0.08 6.38 5.94
C THR A 238 0.51 5.92 7.32
N ILE A 239 1.77 6.19 7.67
CA ILE A 239 2.36 5.85 8.96
C ILE A 239 2.79 7.15 9.64
N ASN A 240 2.39 7.30 10.89
CA ASN A 240 2.84 8.39 11.73
C ASN A 240 4.32 8.18 12.13
N PRO A 241 5.24 9.11 11.80
CA PRO A 241 6.67 8.89 12.06
C PRO A 241 7.08 8.91 13.55
N GLU A 242 6.23 9.42 14.44
CA GLU A 242 6.49 9.44 15.88
C GLU A 242 6.02 8.14 16.55
N THR A 243 4.80 7.69 16.23
CA THR A 243 4.20 6.49 16.84
C THR A 243 4.50 5.21 16.05
N LEU A 244 4.89 5.34 14.77
CA LEU A 244 5.11 4.28 13.79
C LEU A 244 3.86 3.40 13.55
N ALA A 245 2.67 3.93 13.87
CA ALA A 245 1.40 3.28 13.62
C ALA A 245 0.87 3.58 12.22
N GLU A 246 0.29 2.57 11.58
CA GLU A 246 -0.50 2.74 10.36
C GLU A 246 -1.84 3.38 10.71
N GLU A 247 -2.08 4.63 10.26
CA GLU A 247 -3.26 5.41 10.62
C GLU A 247 -4.38 5.32 9.60
N SER A 248 -4.03 5.34 8.31
CA SER A 248 -4.98 5.39 7.20
C SER A 248 -4.34 4.81 5.95
N TYR A 249 -5.07 4.84 4.83
CA TYR A 249 -4.54 4.50 3.52
C TYR A 249 -5.26 5.26 2.39
N ILE A 250 -4.61 5.29 1.24
CA ILE A 250 -5.21 5.57 -0.06
C ILE A 250 -5.22 4.29 -0.88
N GLN A 251 -6.12 4.22 -1.88
CA GLN A 251 -6.20 3.11 -2.82
C GLN A 251 -5.82 3.60 -4.22
N ALA A 252 -4.86 2.95 -4.84
CA ALA A 252 -4.34 3.35 -6.15
C ALA A 252 -5.29 2.89 -7.26
N TYR A 253 -5.96 3.84 -7.89
CA TYR A 253 -6.93 3.59 -8.96
C TYR A 253 -6.69 4.48 -10.19
N HIS A 254 -6.91 3.92 -11.36
CA HIS A 254 -7.08 4.68 -12.59
C HIS A 254 -8.56 4.69 -13.02
N ASN A 255 -8.87 5.22 -14.20
CA ASN A 255 -10.24 5.36 -14.71
C ASN A 255 -10.97 4.04 -15.07
N GLN A 256 -10.29 2.90 -15.01
CA GLN A 256 -10.87 1.59 -15.31
C GLN A 256 -10.80 0.60 -14.14
N GLY A 257 -10.09 0.94 -13.03
CA GLY A 257 -9.99 0.05 -11.87
C GLY A 257 -8.74 0.25 -11.02
N LYS A 258 -8.49 -0.69 -10.15
CA LYS A 258 -7.37 -0.67 -9.19
C LYS A 258 -6.03 -1.06 -9.81
N VAL A 259 -4.96 -0.53 -9.25
CA VAL A 259 -3.58 -0.91 -9.56
C VAL A 259 -2.99 -1.64 -8.37
N VAL A 260 -2.65 -2.91 -8.55
CA VAL A 260 -2.04 -3.77 -7.52
C VAL A 260 -0.58 -4.04 -7.82
N GLY A 261 0.13 -4.56 -6.82
CA GLY A 261 1.55 -4.88 -6.95
C GLY A 261 2.43 -3.64 -6.84
N LEU A 262 1.96 -2.60 -6.15
CA LEU A 262 2.80 -1.45 -5.82
C LEU A 262 3.94 -1.93 -4.91
N ASN A 263 5.17 -1.62 -5.32
CA ASN A 263 6.38 -2.09 -4.65
C ASN A 263 7.17 -0.90 -4.12
N GLU A 264 8.38 -0.74 -4.53
CA GLU A 264 9.25 0.35 -4.09
C GLU A 264 8.62 1.71 -4.40
N LEU A 265 8.74 2.65 -3.47
CA LEU A 265 8.11 3.97 -3.48
C LEU A 265 9.13 5.07 -3.33
N GLU A 266 8.93 6.17 -4.07
CA GLU A 266 9.72 7.39 -3.94
C GLU A 266 8.83 8.64 -3.94
N TRP A 267 9.18 9.62 -3.11
CA TRP A 267 8.48 10.90 -3.06
C TRP A 267 9.11 11.92 -4.00
N VAL A 268 8.36 12.35 -5.01
CA VAL A 268 8.86 13.27 -6.03
C VAL A 268 7.91 14.46 -6.20
N ASN A 269 8.29 15.64 -5.73
CA ASN A 269 7.56 16.88 -5.95
C ASN A 269 6.06 16.80 -5.66
N GLY A 270 5.68 16.25 -4.51
CA GLY A 270 4.28 16.15 -4.08
C GLY A 270 3.52 14.95 -4.66
N LYS A 271 4.19 13.99 -5.27
CA LYS A 271 3.62 12.76 -5.80
C LYS A 271 4.41 11.54 -5.30
N ILE A 272 3.73 10.40 -5.24
CA ILE A 272 4.36 9.12 -4.98
C ILE A 272 4.64 8.45 -6.33
N TYR A 273 5.89 8.12 -6.57
CA TYR A 273 6.33 7.29 -7.68
C TYR A 273 6.44 5.86 -7.18
N ALA A 274 5.83 4.92 -7.86
CA ALA A 274 5.76 3.53 -7.39
C ALA A 274 6.18 2.55 -8.48
N ASN A 275 7.16 1.70 -8.20
CA ASN A 275 7.40 0.52 -9.01
C ASN A 275 6.19 -0.41 -8.95
N ARG A 276 5.84 -1.01 -10.05
CA ARG A 276 4.84 -2.06 -10.09
C ARG A 276 5.51 -3.42 -10.28
N TYR A 277 5.37 -4.32 -9.31
CA TYR A 277 6.00 -5.62 -9.32
C TYR A 277 5.73 -6.41 -10.61
N GLN A 278 6.77 -6.99 -11.19
CA GLN A 278 6.76 -7.71 -12.47
C GLN A 278 6.29 -6.87 -13.68
N LYS A 279 6.31 -5.56 -13.56
CA LYS A 279 6.07 -4.62 -14.65
C LYS A 279 7.28 -3.68 -14.77
N ASN A 280 7.50 -3.17 -15.98
CA ASN A 280 8.62 -2.24 -16.23
C ASN A 280 8.16 -0.78 -16.18
N GLY A 281 7.03 -0.51 -15.56
CA GLY A 281 6.46 0.82 -15.43
C GLY A 281 6.47 1.32 -13.99
N VAL A 282 6.61 2.63 -13.87
CA VAL A 282 6.47 3.39 -12.63
C VAL A 282 5.18 4.19 -12.68
N ALA A 283 4.31 4.01 -11.69
CA ALA A 283 3.08 4.77 -11.54
C ALA A 283 3.35 6.09 -10.81
N ILE A 284 2.73 7.18 -11.26
CA ILE A 284 2.73 8.49 -10.60
C ILE A 284 1.38 8.64 -9.91
N ILE A 285 1.39 8.71 -8.59
CA ILE A 285 0.20 8.60 -7.74
C ILE A 285 -0.01 9.90 -6.97
N ASN A 286 -1.24 10.38 -6.95
CA ASN A 286 -1.65 11.49 -6.11
C ASN A 286 -1.84 11.02 -4.66
N PRO A 287 -1.05 11.51 -3.69
CA PRO A 287 -1.12 11.04 -2.30
C PRO A 287 -2.40 11.46 -1.57
N SER A 288 -3.14 12.45 -2.07
CA SER A 288 -4.36 12.92 -1.41
C SER A 288 -5.56 11.98 -1.62
N ASN A 289 -5.63 11.31 -2.78
CA ASN A 289 -6.81 10.50 -3.15
C ASN A 289 -6.51 9.15 -3.80
N GLY A 290 -5.24 8.85 -4.13
CA GLY A 290 -4.84 7.59 -4.75
C GLY A 290 -4.98 7.55 -6.29
N ALA A 291 -5.24 8.69 -6.94
CA ALA A 291 -5.35 8.74 -8.40
C ALA A 291 -4.01 8.42 -9.08
N ILE A 292 -4.02 7.46 -9.98
CA ILE A 292 -2.92 7.26 -10.94
C ILE A 292 -3.02 8.38 -11.97
N GLU A 293 -2.12 9.35 -11.91
CA GLU A 293 -2.10 10.50 -12.82
C GLU A 293 -1.21 10.25 -14.04
N GLY A 294 -0.21 9.38 -13.89
CA GLY A 294 0.73 9.07 -14.96
C GLY A 294 1.41 7.72 -14.81
N VAL A 295 2.07 7.31 -15.88
CA VAL A 295 2.92 6.12 -15.95
C VAL A 295 4.16 6.45 -16.76
N ILE A 296 5.32 5.99 -16.29
CA ILE A 296 6.59 6.05 -17.03
C ILE A 296 6.95 4.63 -17.44
N ASP A 297 7.19 4.38 -18.72
CA ASP A 297 7.62 3.06 -19.20
C ASP A 297 9.14 2.97 -19.27
N PHE A 298 9.74 2.18 -18.37
CA PHE A 298 11.17 1.89 -18.33
C PHE A 298 11.55 0.54 -18.96
N SER A 299 10.66 -0.10 -19.72
CA SER A 299 10.93 -1.39 -20.39
C SER A 299 12.26 -1.43 -21.13
N PRO A 300 12.71 -0.36 -21.83
CA PRO A 300 13.98 -0.41 -22.55
C PRO A 300 15.23 -0.55 -21.68
N LEU A 301 15.18 -0.17 -20.38
CA LEU A 301 16.36 -0.18 -19.52
C LEU A 301 16.87 -1.61 -19.26
N LYS A 302 15.99 -2.60 -19.12
CA LYS A 302 16.39 -3.98 -18.83
C LYS A 302 17.30 -4.58 -19.91
N SER A 303 17.19 -4.15 -21.15
CA SER A 303 18.07 -4.59 -22.25
C SER A 303 19.46 -3.94 -22.24
N LYS A 304 19.65 -2.88 -21.44
CA LYS A 304 20.91 -2.12 -21.35
C LYS A 304 21.83 -2.58 -20.21
N VAL A 305 21.37 -3.50 -19.37
CA VAL A 305 22.16 -4.10 -18.28
C VAL A 305 22.71 -5.46 -18.72
N THR A 306 23.74 -5.95 -18.01
CA THR A 306 24.33 -7.26 -18.27
C THR A 306 23.28 -8.37 -18.12
N GLN A 307 23.12 -9.18 -19.14
CA GLN A 307 22.18 -10.30 -19.16
C GLN A 307 22.83 -11.52 -18.49
N HIS A 308 22.22 -12.01 -17.40
CA HIS A 308 22.70 -13.17 -16.65
C HIS A 308 21.52 -13.93 -16.01
N GLN A 309 21.76 -15.15 -15.54
CA GLN A 309 20.71 -16.03 -15.02
C GLN A 309 19.95 -15.46 -13.80
N GLY A 310 20.59 -14.62 -12.98
CA GLY A 310 19.97 -14.00 -11.80
C GLY A 310 19.28 -12.67 -12.07
N LEU A 311 19.32 -12.14 -13.31
CA LEU A 311 18.73 -10.85 -13.66
C LEU A 311 17.21 -10.85 -13.44
N ASP A 312 16.72 -9.92 -12.60
CA ASP A 312 15.32 -9.87 -12.22
C ASP A 312 14.65 -8.54 -12.63
N VAL A 313 13.58 -8.15 -12.00
CA VAL A 313 12.71 -7.04 -12.42
C VAL A 313 13.28 -5.67 -12.08
N LEU A 314 12.78 -4.67 -12.79
CA LEU A 314 12.91 -3.25 -12.43
C LEU A 314 12.42 -3.05 -10.98
N ASN A 315 13.24 -2.50 -10.13
CA ASN A 315 12.87 -2.06 -8.78
C ASN A 315 13.97 -1.16 -8.20
N GLY A 316 13.58 -0.02 -7.66
CA GLY A 316 14.48 1.02 -7.13
C GLY A 316 14.33 2.31 -7.92
N ILE A 317 13.76 3.33 -7.24
CA ILE A 317 13.60 4.69 -7.71
C ILE A 317 14.18 5.60 -6.64
N ALA A 318 15.06 6.51 -7.02
CA ALA A 318 15.50 7.58 -6.13
C ALA A 318 15.44 8.93 -6.84
N TYR A 319 14.95 9.94 -6.18
CA TYR A 319 14.92 11.31 -6.70
C TYR A 319 16.07 12.11 -6.09
N ASN A 320 16.95 12.65 -6.93
CA ASN A 320 17.96 13.59 -6.46
C ASN A 320 17.44 15.02 -6.56
N PRO A 321 17.19 15.71 -5.44
CA PRO A 321 16.64 17.06 -5.45
C PRO A 321 17.61 18.13 -5.99
N GLU A 322 18.93 17.87 -5.97
CA GLU A 322 19.93 18.79 -6.50
C GLU A 322 19.95 18.80 -8.03
N THR A 323 19.98 17.61 -8.64
CA THR A 323 19.96 17.47 -10.11
C THR A 323 18.55 17.51 -10.69
N LYS A 324 17.52 17.29 -9.85
CA LYS A 324 16.09 17.16 -10.21
C LYS A 324 15.85 16.02 -11.21
N THR A 325 16.65 14.95 -11.09
CA THR A 325 16.60 13.75 -11.94
C THR A 325 16.19 12.54 -11.11
N LEU A 326 15.69 11.50 -11.79
CA LEU A 326 15.42 10.20 -11.20
C LEU A 326 16.59 9.24 -11.45
N PHE A 327 16.85 8.41 -10.47
CA PHE A 327 17.79 7.30 -10.55
C PHE A 327 17.01 5.99 -10.51
N ILE A 328 17.23 5.14 -11.50
CA ILE A 328 16.46 3.92 -11.73
C ILE A 328 17.39 2.74 -11.82
N THR A 329 17.07 1.67 -11.08
CA THR A 329 17.78 0.39 -11.18
C THR A 329 16.82 -0.80 -11.16
N GLY A 330 17.32 -1.99 -10.96
CA GLY A 330 16.53 -3.20 -10.81
C GLY A 330 17.26 -4.26 -9.99
N LYS A 331 16.53 -5.29 -9.62
CA LYS A 331 17.05 -6.41 -8.85
C LYS A 331 18.13 -7.14 -9.64
N ARG A 332 19.35 -7.18 -9.07
CA ARG A 332 20.55 -7.75 -9.70
C ARG A 332 20.93 -7.10 -11.05
N TRP A 333 20.67 -5.79 -11.16
CA TRP A 333 21.17 -4.99 -12.29
C TRP A 333 22.57 -4.47 -11.95
N ASP A 334 23.45 -4.41 -12.98
CA ASP A 334 24.81 -3.87 -12.87
C ASP A 334 24.90 -2.37 -13.17
N LYS A 335 23.74 -1.72 -13.40
CA LYS A 335 23.67 -0.28 -13.71
C LYS A 335 22.59 0.43 -12.92
N LEU A 336 22.93 1.67 -12.57
CA LEU A 336 22.03 2.70 -12.07
C LEU A 336 21.90 3.78 -13.15
N PHE A 337 20.68 4.04 -13.63
CA PHE A 337 20.41 4.99 -14.69
C PHE A 337 19.91 6.31 -14.09
N GLU A 338 20.61 7.40 -14.38
CA GLU A 338 20.10 8.76 -14.14
C GLU A 338 19.27 9.18 -15.35
N VAL A 339 18.01 9.58 -15.10
CA VAL A 339 17.07 9.92 -16.15
C VAL A 339 16.34 11.23 -15.88
N GLU A 340 16.05 11.96 -16.94
CA GLU A 340 15.14 13.10 -16.95
C GLU A 340 13.80 12.69 -17.55
N ILE A 341 12.69 12.99 -16.86
CA ILE A 341 11.35 12.69 -17.36
C ILE A 341 10.90 13.76 -18.33
N ILE A 342 10.55 13.34 -19.54
CA ILE A 342 10.03 14.20 -20.58
C ILE A 342 8.51 14.26 -20.46
N LYS A 343 7.99 15.46 -20.24
CA LYS A 343 6.55 15.74 -20.28
C LYS A 343 6.21 16.12 -21.73
N GLU A 344 5.42 15.29 -22.39
CA GLU A 344 4.84 15.63 -23.68
C GLU A 344 3.76 16.73 -23.54
#